data_53816a7292cb7f3c4c645539bdad85ed
#
_entry.id   53816a7292cb7f3c4c645539bdad85ed
#
_cell.length_a   1.000
_cell.length_b   1.000
_cell.length_c   1.000
_cell.angle_alpha   90.00
_cell.angle_beta   90.00
_cell.angle_gamma   90.00
#
_symmetry.space_group_name_H-M   'P 1'
#
loop_
_entity.id
_entity.type
_entity.pdbx_description
1 polymer ?
#
loop_
_entity_poly.entity_id
_entity_poly.type
_entity_poly.pdbx_seq_one_letter_code
_entity_poly.pdbx_strand_id
1 'polypeptide(L)'
;MTNRNELALDAFLAAGGRLDQLLQRGTPKYFIKSTDVKPADAVLGSELYYVDTGDYFVYYDDEWHLKVKGNYSDIKFTLTAVKGDLASAVDPATVTVTYDSAYGTLPTTTPTEGYELEGWYFDSELTDEVSATDIVRIEDDAYIYAKHVTIDYPITYNLNGGVNDPANPATYTVLDAVSFEPATKEGYTFDGWFSDVTLLAPATGWVAGSTGAVTLYAKFTAIEYNITYNLDGGVNDPANPATYNIEDTPVALADATKDGFTFLGWFSDAEWTTQVTEIALGSTGAVTLYAKFTEIAP
;
A
#
# COMPACT_ATOMS: atom_id res chain seq x y z
N MET A 1 -17.49 53.89 21.18
CA MET A 1 -18.01 52.92 20.21
C MET A 1 -18.20 53.69 18.92
N THR A 2 -17.24 53.60 18.00
CA THR A 2 -17.35 54.18 16.66
C THR A 2 -18.45 53.38 15.95
N ASN A 3 -19.44 54.09 15.42
CA ASN A 3 -20.61 53.49 14.79
C ASN A 3 -20.13 52.61 13.62
N ARG A 4 -20.50 51.36 13.54
CA ARG A 4 -20.12 50.42 12.46
C ARG A 4 -20.38 50.99 11.06
N ASN A 5 -21.42 51.83 10.94
CA ASN A 5 -21.76 52.49 9.69
C ASN A 5 -20.76 53.60 9.29
N GLU A 6 -20.06 54.23 10.24
CA GLU A 6 -19.03 55.22 9.95
C GLU A 6 -17.73 54.59 9.45
N LEU A 7 -17.32 53.47 10.01
CA LEU A 7 -16.15 52.71 9.56
C LEU A 7 -16.34 52.14 8.13
N ALA A 8 -17.55 51.66 7.83
CA ALA A 8 -17.87 51.13 6.51
C ALA A 8 -17.96 52.26 5.44
N LEU A 9 -18.43 53.44 5.84
CA LEU A 9 -18.44 54.65 4.96
C LEU A 9 -17.02 55.08 4.64
N ASP A 10 -16.14 55.12 5.63
CA ASP A 10 -14.72 55.50 5.45
C ASP A 10 -13.99 54.50 4.55
N ALA A 11 -14.25 53.20 4.69
CA ALA A 11 -13.70 52.16 3.82
C ALA A 11 -14.21 52.27 2.37
N PHE A 12 -15.51 52.59 2.16
CA PHE A 12 -16.07 52.79 0.84
C PHE A 12 -15.47 54.03 0.14
N LEU A 13 -15.27 55.13 0.86
CA LEU A 13 -14.65 56.33 0.35
C LEU A 13 -13.15 56.12 0.04
N ALA A 14 -12.46 55.32 0.87
CA ALA A 14 -11.07 54.92 0.66
C ALA A 14 -10.90 54.02 -0.57
N ALA A 15 -11.92 53.25 -0.91
CA ALA A 15 -11.98 52.41 -2.13
C ALA A 15 -12.41 53.20 -3.41
N GLY A 16 -12.51 54.51 -3.34
CA GLY A 16 -12.86 55.40 -4.47
C GLY A 16 -14.36 55.56 -4.73
N GLY A 17 -15.20 55.12 -3.81
CA GLY A 17 -16.66 55.37 -3.87
C GLY A 17 -17.03 56.85 -3.63
N ARG A 18 -18.05 57.33 -4.27
CA ARG A 18 -18.51 58.73 -4.14
C ARG A 18 -19.73 58.83 -3.25
N LEU A 19 -19.68 59.72 -2.26
CA LEU A 19 -20.73 59.96 -1.27
C LEU A 19 -22.08 60.34 -1.91
N ASP A 20 -22.07 61.07 -3.03
CA ASP A 20 -23.27 61.47 -3.78
C ASP A 20 -24.01 60.28 -4.43
N GLN A 21 -23.30 59.18 -4.70
CA GLN A 21 -23.91 57.94 -5.20
C GLN A 21 -24.67 57.18 -4.11
N LEU A 22 -24.31 57.37 -2.85
CA LEU A 22 -24.93 56.74 -1.68
C LEU A 22 -26.22 57.40 -1.20
N LEU A 23 -26.38 58.71 -1.44
CA LEU A 23 -27.40 59.54 -0.81
C LEU A 23 -28.67 59.73 -1.65
N GLN A 24 -28.73 59.21 -2.88
CA GLN A 24 -29.81 59.55 -3.83
C GLN A 24 -31.05 58.64 -3.78
N ARG A 25 -31.12 57.64 -2.93
CA ARG A 25 -32.30 56.73 -2.83
C ARG A 25 -32.77 56.57 -1.38
N GLY A 26 -34.07 56.72 -1.14
CA GLY A 26 -34.69 56.62 0.19
C GLY A 26 -34.78 55.20 0.80
N THR A 27 -34.08 54.22 0.26
CA THR A 27 -34.00 52.86 0.80
C THR A 27 -32.76 52.68 1.66
N PRO A 28 -32.84 51.88 2.74
CA PRO A 28 -31.67 51.61 3.59
C PRO A 28 -30.50 50.98 2.82
N LYS A 29 -29.28 51.44 3.13
CA LYS A 29 -28.03 50.90 2.60
C LYS A 29 -27.18 50.37 3.75
N TYR A 30 -26.68 49.21 3.57
CA TYR A 30 -25.84 48.52 4.56
C TYR A 30 -24.45 48.28 4.00
N PHE A 31 -23.43 48.61 4.78
CA PHE A 31 -22.02 48.41 4.45
C PHE A 31 -21.44 47.54 5.58
N ILE A 32 -21.16 46.30 5.27
CA ILE A 32 -20.66 45.33 6.22
C ILE A 32 -19.53 44.49 5.59
N LYS A 33 -18.79 43.75 6.39
CA LYS A 33 -17.88 42.73 5.86
C LYS A 33 -18.66 41.50 5.47
N SER A 34 -18.07 40.68 4.58
CA SER A 34 -18.66 39.40 4.15
C SER A 34 -18.90 38.43 5.31
N THR A 35 -18.13 38.56 6.41
CA THR A 35 -18.27 37.78 7.66
C THR A 35 -19.38 38.28 8.58
N ASP A 36 -19.93 39.46 8.35
CA ASP A 36 -20.99 40.01 9.18
C ASP A 36 -22.35 39.38 8.83
N VAL A 37 -23.24 39.31 9.84
CA VAL A 37 -24.61 38.84 9.64
C VAL A 37 -25.37 39.86 8.78
N LYS A 38 -26.05 39.39 7.73
CA LYS A 38 -26.91 40.24 6.90
C LYS A 38 -28.03 40.87 7.74
N PRO A 39 -28.35 42.17 7.51
CA PRO A 39 -29.37 42.83 8.27
C PRO A 39 -30.76 42.15 8.17
N ALA A 40 -31.38 41.89 9.33
CA ALA A 40 -32.69 41.25 9.42
C ALA A 40 -33.86 42.25 9.28
N ASP A 41 -33.54 43.53 9.35
CA ASP A 41 -34.50 44.66 9.26
C ASP A 41 -34.59 45.26 7.85
N ALA A 42 -34.06 44.54 6.86
CA ALA A 42 -34.07 44.99 5.47
C ALA A 42 -35.53 45.08 4.95
N VAL A 43 -35.79 46.14 4.16
CA VAL A 43 -37.05 46.34 3.47
C VAL A 43 -36.87 46.24 1.96
N LEU A 44 -37.95 46.02 1.23
CA LEU A 44 -37.89 45.92 -0.22
C LEU A 44 -37.08 47.04 -0.86
N GLY A 45 -36.08 46.67 -1.63
CA GLY A 45 -35.16 47.59 -2.29
C GLY A 45 -33.96 48.01 -1.44
N SER A 46 -33.81 47.50 -0.19
CA SER A 46 -32.56 47.70 0.58
C SER A 46 -31.35 47.21 -0.19
N GLU A 47 -30.24 47.95 -0.09
CA GLU A 47 -29.01 47.64 -0.77
C GLU A 47 -27.95 47.22 0.27
N LEU A 48 -27.21 46.15 -0.01
CA LEU A 48 -26.13 45.64 0.83
C LEU A 48 -24.85 45.59 0.03
N TYR A 49 -23.79 46.18 0.57
CA TYR A 49 -22.44 46.15 0.02
C TYR A 49 -21.49 45.47 1.00
N TYR A 50 -20.82 44.44 0.58
CA TYR A 50 -19.69 43.90 1.31
C TYR A 50 -18.42 44.70 0.96
N VAL A 51 -17.92 45.42 1.95
CA VAL A 51 -16.80 46.37 1.76
C VAL A 51 -15.46 45.69 1.49
N ASP A 52 -15.34 44.43 1.91
CA ASP A 52 -14.15 43.61 1.74
C ASP A 52 -14.15 42.83 0.43
N THR A 53 -15.31 42.42 -0.08
CA THR A 53 -15.42 41.67 -1.34
C THR A 53 -15.94 42.49 -2.51
N GLY A 54 -16.63 43.60 -2.22
CA GLY A 54 -17.29 44.40 -3.23
C GLY A 54 -18.57 43.80 -3.78
N ASP A 55 -19.10 42.77 -3.15
CA ASP A 55 -20.40 42.21 -3.54
C ASP A 55 -21.52 43.18 -3.27
N TYR A 56 -22.46 43.29 -4.23
CA TYR A 56 -23.64 44.13 -4.14
C TYR A 56 -24.90 43.28 -4.23
N PHE A 57 -25.77 43.42 -3.22
CA PHE A 57 -27.03 42.71 -3.11
C PHE A 57 -28.21 43.71 -3.06
N VAL A 58 -29.37 43.25 -3.49
CA VAL A 58 -30.63 43.92 -3.30
C VAL A 58 -31.63 43.01 -2.62
N TYR A 59 -32.34 43.53 -1.59
CA TYR A 59 -33.36 42.77 -0.85
C TYR A 59 -34.70 42.84 -1.57
N TYR A 60 -35.23 41.66 -1.95
CA TYR A 60 -36.62 41.50 -2.47
C TYR A 60 -37.06 40.05 -2.24
N ASP A 61 -38.37 39.84 -2.25
CA ASP A 61 -39.00 38.51 -1.97
C ASP A 61 -38.48 37.87 -0.67
N ASP A 62 -38.30 38.73 0.36
CA ASP A 62 -37.78 38.36 1.69
C ASP A 62 -36.36 37.79 1.71
N GLU A 63 -35.59 38.01 0.63
CA GLU A 63 -34.23 37.50 0.52
C GLU A 63 -33.27 38.56 -0.06
N TRP A 64 -31.95 38.42 0.23
CA TRP A 64 -30.86 39.18 -0.38
C TRP A 64 -30.41 38.49 -1.66
N HIS A 65 -30.58 39.17 -2.79
CA HIS A 65 -30.17 38.68 -4.10
C HIS A 65 -28.90 39.38 -4.58
N LEU A 66 -27.86 38.62 -4.93
CA LEU A 66 -26.62 39.15 -5.50
C LEU A 66 -26.89 39.77 -6.87
N LYS A 67 -26.56 41.02 -7.05
CA LYS A 67 -26.70 41.79 -8.32
C LYS A 67 -25.37 41.98 -9.03
N VAL A 68 -24.31 42.17 -8.26
CA VAL A 68 -22.94 42.34 -8.77
C VAL A 68 -22.02 41.54 -7.88
N LYS A 69 -21.29 40.64 -8.48
CA LYS A 69 -20.21 39.91 -7.79
C LYS A 69 -19.00 40.87 -7.67
N GLY A 70 -18.47 40.99 -6.49
CA GLY A 70 -17.26 41.78 -6.23
C GLY A 70 -16.03 41.19 -6.90
N ASN A 71 -14.98 41.96 -6.91
CA ASN A 71 -13.67 41.48 -7.34
C ASN A 71 -12.93 40.87 -6.13
N TYR A 72 -12.81 39.57 -6.12
CA TYR A 72 -12.11 38.84 -5.04
C TYR A 72 -10.61 38.68 -5.29
N SER A 73 -10.09 39.16 -6.44
CA SER A 73 -8.67 38.94 -6.80
C SER A 73 -7.68 39.63 -5.87
N ASP A 74 -8.15 40.61 -5.09
CA ASP A 74 -7.32 41.38 -4.16
C ASP A 74 -7.39 40.83 -2.70
N ILE A 75 -8.36 39.96 -2.40
CA ILE A 75 -8.48 39.37 -1.08
C ILE A 75 -7.58 38.14 -1.02
N LYS A 76 -6.51 38.30 -0.26
CA LYS A 76 -5.46 37.26 -0.15
C LYS A 76 -5.25 36.86 1.31
N PHE A 77 -4.99 35.59 1.49
CA PHE A 77 -4.65 35.01 2.78
C PHE A 77 -3.36 34.20 2.67
N THR A 78 -2.70 34.03 3.79
CA THR A 78 -1.49 33.21 3.91
C THR A 78 -1.84 31.87 4.54
N LEU A 79 -1.51 30.78 3.86
CA LEU A 79 -1.47 29.45 4.46
C LEU A 79 -0.07 29.20 4.99
N THR A 80 0.05 28.89 6.28
CA THR A 80 1.30 28.47 6.90
C THR A 80 1.31 26.95 7.04
N ALA A 81 2.29 26.32 6.42
CA ALA A 81 2.40 24.86 6.38
C ALA A 81 3.13 24.31 7.60
N VAL A 82 2.50 23.37 8.30
CA VAL A 82 3.06 22.62 9.44
C VAL A 82 3.40 21.21 8.98
N LYS A 83 4.69 20.90 8.88
CA LYS A 83 5.19 19.63 8.32
C LYS A 83 4.94 18.38 9.16
N GLY A 84 4.59 18.54 10.45
CA GLY A 84 4.51 17.41 11.40
C GLY A 84 5.88 16.81 11.73
N ASP A 85 5.88 15.73 12.54
CA ASP A 85 7.10 15.08 13.04
C ASP A 85 7.70 14.08 12.03
N LEU A 86 6.89 13.60 11.07
CA LEU A 86 7.29 12.62 10.06
C LEU A 86 7.91 13.23 8.80
N ALA A 87 8.33 14.49 8.86
CA ALA A 87 9.06 15.16 7.79
C ALA A 87 10.18 16.05 8.33
N SER A 88 11.27 16.15 7.58
CA SER A 88 12.41 17.01 7.91
C SER A 88 12.22 18.47 7.45
N ALA A 89 11.51 18.68 6.35
CA ALA A 89 11.26 20.01 5.76
C ALA A 89 9.88 20.12 5.11
N VAL A 90 9.45 21.36 4.87
CA VAL A 90 8.30 21.74 4.04
C VAL A 90 8.69 22.88 3.11
N ASP A 91 8.26 22.85 1.86
CA ASP A 91 8.58 23.86 0.85
C ASP A 91 7.40 24.09 -0.12
N PRO A 92 6.92 25.34 -0.26
CA PRO A 92 7.24 26.49 0.56
C PRO A 92 6.61 26.43 1.96
N ALA A 93 7.20 27.11 2.94
CA ALA A 93 6.65 27.15 4.30
C ALA A 93 5.32 27.94 4.38
N THR A 94 5.08 28.83 3.42
CA THR A 94 3.85 29.62 3.31
C THR A 94 3.40 29.71 1.85
N VAL A 95 2.09 29.73 1.63
CA VAL A 95 1.46 29.93 0.32
C VAL A 95 0.45 31.05 0.41
N THR A 96 0.47 31.98 -0.55
CA THR A 96 -0.57 33.01 -0.68
C THR A 96 -1.70 32.50 -1.54
N VAL A 97 -2.91 32.51 -1.01
CA VAL A 97 -4.14 32.09 -1.69
C VAL A 97 -5.09 33.26 -1.88
N THR A 98 -5.94 33.20 -2.90
CA THR A 98 -6.88 34.27 -3.23
C THR A 98 -8.31 33.80 -2.99
N TYR A 99 -9.10 34.57 -2.28
CA TYR A 99 -10.50 34.24 -2.00
C TYR A 99 -11.27 33.99 -3.31
N ASP A 100 -12.22 33.07 -3.27
CA ASP A 100 -13.06 32.64 -4.42
C ASP A 100 -12.25 32.04 -5.60
N SER A 101 -10.99 31.72 -5.40
CA SER A 101 -10.14 31.00 -6.35
C SER A 101 -9.77 29.62 -5.80
N ALA A 102 -9.31 28.73 -6.64
CA ALA A 102 -8.76 27.45 -6.17
C ALA A 102 -7.51 27.67 -5.31
N TYR A 103 -7.26 26.77 -4.33
CA TYR A 103 -6.03 26.85 -3.53
C TYR A 103 -4.77 26.73 -4.39
N GLY A 104 -4.83 26.00 -5.50
CA GLY A 104 -3.69 25.85 -6.41
C GLY A 104 -2.64 24.89 -5.83
N THR A 105 -1.37 25.17 -6.13
CA THR A 105 -0.28 24.30 -5.67
C THR A 105 -0.08 24.42 -4.16
N LEU A 106 -0.32 23.32 -3.45
CA LEU A 106 -0.04 23.19 -2.02
C LEU A 106 1.45 22.88 -1.79
N PRO A 107 1.98 23.14 -0.59
CA PRO A 107 3.37 22.83 -0.24
C PRO A 107 3.70 21.34 -0.39
N THR A 108 4.98 21.04 -0.56
CA THR A 108 5.51 19.69 -0.48
C THR A 108 6.30 19.51 0.82
N THR A 109 6.43 18.26 1.28
CA THR A 109 7.28 17.92 2.42
C THR A 109 8.46 17.08 1.98
N THR A 110 9.49 17.00 2.83
CA THR A 110 10.54 15.98 2.74
C THR A 110 10.25 14.96 3.83
N PRO A 111 9.47 13.89 3.52
CA PRO A 111 9.09 12.91 4.53
C PRO A 111 10.31 12.17 5.11
N THR A 112 10.16 11.65 6.31
CA THR A 112 11.08 10.65 6.88
C THR A 112 11.02 9.38 6.03
N GLU A 113 12.16 8.69 5.90
CA GLU A 113 12.23 7.44 5.14
C GLU A 113 11.16 6.43 5.60
N GLY A 114 10.46 5.83 4.65
CA GLY A 114 9.33 4.94 4.92
C GLY A 114 7.96 5.60 4.98
N TYR A 115 7.90 6.92 4.82
CA TYR A 115 6.65 7.70 4.82
C TYR A 115 6.51 8.52 3.56
N GLU A 116 5.26 8.86 3.21
CA GLU A 116 4.91 9.79 2.14
C GLU A 116 3.85 10.79 2.61
N LEU A 117 3.78 11.93 1.95
CA LEU A 117 2.73 12.93 2.19
C LEU A 117 1.41 12.41 1.59
N GLU A 118 0.39 12.20 2.44
CA GLU A 118 -0.97 11.88 2.00
C GLU A 118 -1.72 13.14 1.56
N GLY A 119 -1.67 14.19 2.38
CA GLY A 119 -2.41 15.42 2.10
C GLY A 119 -2.20 16.49 3.15
N TRP A 120 -2.97 17.58 2.99
CA TRP A 120 -2.98 18.73 3.88
C TRP A 120 -4.35 18.88 4.53
N TYR A 121 -4.39 19.36 5.78
CA TYR A 121 -5.58 19.47 6.60
C TYR A 121 -5.61 20.81 7.35
N PHE A 122 -6.81 21.40 7.57
CA PHE A 122 -6.95 22.64 8.32
C PHE A 122 -6.86 22.47 9.82
N ASP A 123 -6.99 21.26 10.32
CA ASP A 123 -6.95 20.96 11.76
C ASP A 123 -5.80 19.99 12.10
N SER A 124 -5.32 20.06 13.33
CA SER A 124 -4.24 19.19 13.84
C SER A 124 -4.69 17.75 14.07
N GLU A 125 -6.00 17.49 14.12
CA GLU A 125 -6.62 16.17 14.19
C GLU A 125 -6.65 15.47 12.83
N LEU A 126 -6.31 16.20 11.74
CA LEU A 126 -6.23 15.71 10.36
C LEU A 126 -7.58 15.18 9.84
N THR A 127 -8.65 15.93 10.08
CA THR A 127 -10.03 15.57 9.71
C THR A 127 -10.62 16.46 8.62
N ASP A 128 -10.16 17.72 8.48
CA ASP A 128 -10.63 18.71 7.52
C ASP A 128 -9.61 18.88 6.40
N GLU A 129 -9.71 18.04 5.37
CA GLU A 129 -8.78 18.00 4.24
C GLU A 129 -8.90 19.22 3.34
N VAL A 130 -7.78 19.72 2.83
CA VAL A 130 -7.69 20.77 1.81
C VAL A 130 -7.08 20.23 0.53
N SER A 131 -7.81 20.37 -0.57
CA SER A 131 -7.35 19.99 -1.91
C SER A 131 -6.94 21.21 -2.75
N ALA A 132 -5.99 21.03 -3.65
CA ALA A 132 -5.56 22.04 -4.60
C ALA A 132 -6.70 22.63 -5.46
N THR A 133 -7.77 21.88 -5.66
CA THR A 133 -8.94 22.26 -6.47
C THR A 133 -10.07 22.89 -5.68
N ASP A 134 -10.01 22.81 -4.34
CA ASP A 134 -11.02 23.44 -3.49
C ASP A 134 -10.99 24.95 -3.60
N ILE A 135 -12.13 25.57 -3.42
CA ILE A 135 -12.27 27.02 -3.51
C ILE A 135 -11.96 27.64 -2.14
N VAL A 136 -11.06 28.61 -2.13
CA VAL A 136 -10.69 29.38 -0.92
C VAL A 136 -11.89 30.09 -0.33
N ARG A 137 -12.26 29.71 0.90
CA ARG A 137 -13.37 30.27 1.69
C ARG A 137 -12.94 30.67 3.10
N ILE A 138 -11.65 30.60 3.40
CA ILE A 138 -11.11 31.07 4.68
C ILE A 138 -11.28 32.59 4.78
N GLU A 139 -11.39 33.09 6.01
CA GLU A 139 -11.67 34.51 6.28
C GLU A 139 -10.45 35.23 6.88
N ASP A 140 -9.43 34.46 7.29
CA ASP A 140 -8.16 34.92 7.86
C ASP A 140 -7.01 34.02 7.40
N ASP A 141 -5.78 34.42 7.72
CA ASP A 141 -4.60 33.58 7.58
C ASP A 141 -4.77 32.27 8.37
N ALA A 142 -4.37 31.15 7.79
CA ALA A 142 -4.62 29.82 8.36
C ALA A 142 -3.36 28.96 8.38
N TYR A 143 -3.39 27.94 9.24
CA TYR A 143 -2.42 26.85 9.23
C TYR A 143 -2.98 25.68 8.46
N ILE A 144 -2.09 24.96 7.76
CA ILE A 144 -2.38 23.64 7.19
C ILE A 144 -1.36 22.65 7.70
N TYR A 145 -1.85 21.45 8.05
CA TYR A 145 -1.08 20.39 8.70
C TYR A 145 -0.88 19.24 7.73
N ALA A 146 0.38 18.81 7.57
CA ALA A 146 0.71 17.68 6.72
C ALA A 146 0.33 16.36 7.38
N LYS A 147 -0.37 15.50 6.66
CA LYS A 147 -0.58 14.10 7.02
C LYS A 147 0.36 13.21 6.24
N HIS A 148 1.10 12.38 6.95
CA HIS A 148 1.99 11.39 6.36
C HIS A 148 1.48 9.99 6.67
N VAL A 149 1.60 9.12 5.70
CA VAL A 149 1.28 7.68 5.80
C VAL A 149 2.51 6.84 5.51
N THR A 150 2.50 5.61 5.98
CA THR A 150 3.57 4.66 5.66
C THR A 150 3.49 4.22 4.20
N ILE A 151 4.66 3.98 3.60
CA ILE A 151 4.78 3.40 2.26
C ILE A 151 4.70 1.88 2.39
N ASP A 152 3.85 1.25 1.55
CA ASP A 152 3.78 -0.20 1.40
C ASP A 152 4.89 -0.68 0.45
N TYR A 153 5.81 -1.50 0.98
CA TYR A 153 6.89 -2.11 0.21
C TYR A 153 6.52 -3.53 -0.19
N PRO A 154 6.53 -3.88 -1.49
CA PRO A 154 6.19 -5.22 -1.94
C PRO A 154 7.27 -6.24 -1.59
N ILE A 155 6.84 -7.46 -1.22
CA ILE A 155 7.67 -8.64 -1.05
C ILE A 155 7.37 -9.60 -2.21
N THR A 156 8.38 -9.90 -3.01
CA THR A 156 8.30 -10.86 -4.11
C THR A 156 8.91 -12.18 -3.68
N TYR A 157 8.15 -13.27 -3.77
CA TYR A 157 8.62 -14.62 -3.45
C TYR A 157 8.94 -15.41 -4.74
N ASN A 158 10.20 -15.72 -4.96
CA ASN A 158 10.63 -16.68 -5.98
C ASN A 158 10.64 -18.08 -5.38
N LEU A 159 9.65 -18.86 -5.71
CA LEU A 159 9.36 -20.13 -5.04
C LEU A 159 10.12 -21.34 -5.61
N ASN A 160 10.86 -21.19 -6.70
CA ASN A 160 11.63 -22.25 -7.33
C ASN A 160 10.82 -23.57 -7.52
N GLY A 161 9.55 -23.42 -7.95
CA GLY A 161 8.59 -24.50 -8.14
C GLY A 161 7.89 -25.00 -6.89
N GLY A 162 8.10 -24.35 -5.73
CA GLY A 162 7.36 -24.61 -4.50
C GLY A 162 6.07 -23.78 -4.38
N VAL A 163 5.43 -23.88 -3.23
CA VAL A 163 4.22 -23.16 -2.85
C VAL A 163 4.51 -22.32 -1.60
N ASN A 164 4.12 -21.03 -1.64
CA ASN A 164 4.30 -20.12 -0.52
C ASN A 164 3.32 -20.43 0.61
N ASP A 165 3.73 -20.18 1.85
CA ASP A 165 2.80 -20.20 2.96
C ASP A 165 1.89 -18.94 2.89
N PRO A 166 0.55 -19.09 3.06
CA PRO A 166 -0.37 -17.96 3.01
C PRO A 166 -0.19 -16.94 4.16
N ALA A 167 0.52 -17.29 5.22
CA ALA A 167 0.86 -16.39 6.31
C ALA A 167 2.00 -15.41 5.94
N ASN A 168 2.76 -15.70 4.89
CA ASN A 168 3.81 -14.79 4.41
C ASN A 168 3.19 -13.51 3.82
N PRO A 169 3.57 -12.31 4.31
CA PRO A 169 2.98 -11.05 3.86
C PRO A 169 3.36 -10.71 2.42
N ALA A 170 2.44 -10.10 1.67
CA ALA A 170 2.70 -9.61 0.31
C ALA A 170 3.40 -8.24 0.31
N THR A 171 3.20 -7.44 1.37
CA THR A 171 3.78 -6.11 1.57
C THR A 171 4.17 -5.94 3.03
N TYR A 172 4.98 -4.92 3.30
CA TYR A 172 5.31 -4.47 4.64
C TYR A 172 5.54 -2.96 4.65
N THR A 173 5.48 -2.35 5.82
CA THR A 173 5.76 -0.93 6.04
C THR A 173 6.98 -0.75 6.95
N VAL A 174 7.44 0.47 7.09
CA VAL A 174 8.53 0.82 8.01
C VAL A 174 8.23 0.48 9.48
N LEU A 175 6.97 0.29 9.85
CA LEU A 175 6.55 -0.05 11.22
C LEU A 175 6.57 -1.55 11.50
N ASP A 176 6.67 -2.39 10.46
CA ASP A 176 6.52 -3.83 10.60
C ASP A 176 7.85 -4.52 10.90
N ALA A 177 7.80 -5.46 11.83
CA ALA A 177 8.78 -6.53 11.96
C ALA A 177 8.25 -7.75 11.22
N VAL A 178 9.01 -8.26 10.24
CA VAL A 178 8.58 -9.34 9.36
C VAL A 178 9.37 -10.59 9.62
N SER A 179 8.69 -11.73 9.75
CA SER A 179 9.24 -13.09 9.73
C SER A 179 8.61 -13.88 8.60
N PHE A 180 9.27 -14.98 8.17
CA PHE A 180 8.80 -15.76 7.03
C PHE A 180 8.54 -17.19 7.45
N GLU A 181 7.36 -17.69 7.07
CA GLU A 181 7.01 -19.09 7.15
C GLU A 181 7.68 -19.89 6.01
N PRO A 182 8.00 -21.17 6.23
CA PRO A 182 8.60 -22.03 5.21
C PRO A 182 7.70 -22.22 4.00
N ALA A 183 8.27 -22.16 2.79
CA ALA A 183 7.61 -22.64 1.60
C ALA A 183 7.64 -24.17 1.55
N THR A 184 6.70 -24.77 0.81
CA THR A 184 6.62 -26.21 0.63
C THR A 184 6.90 -26.62 -0.82
N LYS A 185 7.55 -27.77 -1.01
CA LYS A 185 7.74 -28.39 -2.33
C LYS A 185 7.76 -29.90 -2.13
N GLU A 186 6.90 -30.61 -2.87
CA GLU A 186 6.79 -32.06 -2.76
C GLU A 186 8.12 -32.73 -3.09
N GLY A 187 8.55 -33.66 -2.24
CA GLY A 187 9.82 -34.39 -2.38
C GLY A 187 11.06 -33.59 -1.98
N TYR A 188 10.90 -32.39 -1.38
CA TYR A 188 12.01 -31.54 -0.97
C TYR A 188 11.88 -31.08 0.48
N THR A 189 13.02 -30.82 1.10
CA THR A 189 13.14 -30.09 2.36
C THR A 189 13.39 -28.62 2.04
N PHE A 190 12.68 -27.72 2.74
CA PHE A 190 12.93 -26.29 2.67
C PHE A 190 14.18 -25.92 3.49
N ASP A 191 15.17 -25.31 2.85
CA ASP A 191 16.43 -24.93 3.50
C ASP A 191 16.41 -23.49 4.01
N GLY A 192 15.45 -22.66 3.53
CA GLY A 192 15.32 -21.27 3.96
C GLY A 192 15.01 -20.33 2.82
N TRP A 193 14.72 -19.09 3.22
CA TRP A 193 14.63 -17.94 2.33
C TRP A 193 15.99 -17.28 2.17
N PHE A 194 16.25 -16.73 0.99
CA PHE A 194 17.50 -16.02 0.65
C PHE A 194 17.16 -14.70 -0.04
N SER A 195 17.97 -13.66 0.20
CA SER A 195 17.80 -12.32 -0.40
C SER A 195 18.50 -12.17 -1.75
N ASP A 196 19.21 -13.19 -2.22
CA ASP A 196 19.92 -13.20 -3.50
C ASP A 196 19.63 -14.46 -4.31
N VAL A 197 19.71 -14.34 -5.64
CA VAL A 197 19.47 -15.44 -6.58
C VAL A 197 20.54 -16.56 -6.48
N THR A 198 21.71 -16.27 -5.93
CA THR A 198 22.77 -17.26 -5.77
C THR A 198 22.61 -18.11 -4.51
N LEU A 199 21.59 -17.81 -3.70
CA LEU A 199 21.23 -18.52 -2.46
C LEU A 199 22.38 -18.56 -1.44
N LEU A 200 23.14 -17.45 -1.32
CA LEU A 200 24.27 -17.33 -0.40
C LEU A 200 23.96 -16.41 0.80
N ALA A 201 23.00 -15.50 0.69
CA ALA A 201 22.60 -14.56 1.73
C ALA A 201 21.25 -14.98 2.36
N PRO A 202 21.25 -15.71 3.49
CA PRO A 202 20.03 -16.11 4.17
C PRO A 202 19.19 -14.91 4.62
N ALA A 203 17.88 -14.99 4.47
CA ALA A 203 16.90 -14.01 4.91
C ALA A 203 15.96 -14.64 5.95
N THR A 204 16.05 -14.19 7.21
CA THR A 204 15.23 -14.72 8.31
C THR A 204 14.09 -13.77 8.70
N GLY A 205 14.01 -12.59 8.06
CA GLY A 205 13.11 -11.51 8.38
C GLY A 205 13.86 -10.20 8.54
N TRP A 206 13.13 -9.16 8.90
CA TRP A 206 13.69 -7.86 9.24
C TRP A 206 12.90 -7.18 10.35
N VAL A 207 13.55 -6.20 10.97
CA VAL A 207 13.01 -5.44 12.08
C VAL A 207 12.28 -4.19 11.58
N ALA A 208 11.43 -3.61 12.41
CA ALA A 208 10.84 -2.30 12.16
C ALA A 208 11.94 -1.26 11.88
N GLY A 209 11.65 -0.34 10.95
CA GLY A 209 12.61 0.62 10.41
C GLY A 209 13.20 0.22 9.05
N SER A 210 12.91 -0.99 8.57
CA SER A 210 13.34 -1.45 7.23
C SER A 210 12.47 -0.81 6.14
N THR A 211 13.08 -0.52 4.98
CA THR A 211 12.42 0.11 3.84
C THR A 211 12.84 -0.56 2.52
N GLY A 212 12.05 -0.35 1.47
CA GLY A 212 12.33 -0.79 0.11
C GLY A 212 11.69 -2.12 -0.29
N ALA A 213 11.48 -2.31 -1.59
CA ALA A 213 10.96 -3.57 -2.15
C ALA A 213 11.97 -4.70 -2.00
N VAL A 214 11.50 -5.91 -1.70
CA VAL A 214 12.33 -7.09 -1.42
C VAL A 214 11.95 -8.25 -2.32
N THR A 215 12.97 -9.02 -2.76
CA THR A 215 12.77 -10.29 -3.44
C THR A 215 13.43 -11.40 -2.62
N LEU A 216 12.66 -12.45 -2.33
CA LEU A 216 13.10 -13.63 -1.60
C LEU A 216 13.11 -14.84 -2.53
N TYR A 217 14.10 -15.68 -2.34
CA TYR A 217 14.32 -16.92 -3.10
C TYR A 217 14.24 -18.12 -2.16
N ALA A 218 13.33 -19.03 -2.45
CA ALA A 218 13.21 -20.29 -1.73
C ALA A 218 14.33 -21.26 -2.15
N LYS A 219 15.02 -21.80 -1.17
CA LYS A 219 15.99 -22.88 -1.38
C LYS A 219 15.39 -24.21 -0.90
N PHE A 220 15.59 -25.25 -1.71
CA PHE A 220 15.14 -26.59 -1.43
C PHE A 220 16.23 -27.60 -1.70
N THR A 221 16.26 -28.66 -0.90
CA THR A 221 17.11 -29.84 -1.11
C THR A 221 16.21 -31.06 -1.28
N ALA A 222 16.44 -31.86 -2.32
CA ALA A 222 15.69 -33.09 -2.54
C ALA A 222 15.86 -34.05 -1.37
N ILE A 223 14.75 -34.70 -0.97
CA ILE A 223 14.72 -35.69 0.13
C ILE A 223 15.21 -37.02 -0.40
N GLU A 224 16.19 -37.63 0.27
CA GLU A 224 16.63 -38.95 0.00
C GLU A 224 15.69 -40.01 0.65
N TYR A 225 15.17 -40.90 -0.15
CA TYR A 225 14.27 -41.98 0.27
C TYR A 225 14.98 -43.32 0.21
N ASN A 226 14.86 -44.15 1.24
CA ASN A 226 15.46 -45.48 1.30
C ASN A 226 14.73 -46.49 0.38
N ILE A 227 15.52 -47.33 -0.28
CA ILE A 227 15.01 -48.53 -0.99
C ILE A 227 15.37 -49.78 -0.14
N THR A 228 14.38 -50.52 0.24
CA THR A 228 14.56 -51.79 0.94
C THR A 228 14.35 -52.95 -0.03
N TYR A 229 15.36 -53.81 -0.17
CA TYR A 229 15.29 -54.99 -1.03
C TYR A 229 15.06 -56.25 -0.19
N ASN A 230 13.89 -56.85 -0.32
CA ASN A 230 13.58 -58.17 0.27
C ASN A 230 13.95 -59.26 -0.74
N LEU A 231 15.05 -59.97 -0.46
CA LEU A 231 15.72 -60.82 -1.44
C LEU A 231 15.30 -62.29 -1.41
N ASP A 232 14.45 -62.70 -0.47
CA ASP A 232 14.01 -64.10 -0.31
C ASP A 232 15.20 -65.09 -0.35
N GLY A 233 16.29 -64.77 0.32
CA GLY A 233 17.53 -65.54 0.37
C GLY A 233 18.44 -65.41 -0.87
N GLY A 234 18.13 -64.52 -1.81
CA GLY A 234 18.99 -64.13 -2.93
C GLY A 234 20.00 -63.06 -2.57
N VAL A 235 20.74 -62.60 -3.56
CA VAL A 235 21.75 -61.55 -3.49
C VAL A 235 21.32 -60.41 -4.40
N ASN A 236 21.35 -59.17 -3.87
CA ASN A 236 21.05 -57.96 -4.66
C ASN A 236 22.18 -57.66 -5.65
N ASP A 237 21.81 -57.09 -6.79
CA ASP A 237 22.81 -56.54 -7.72
C ASP A 237 23.42 -55.28 -7.12
N PRO A 238 24.75 -55.08 -7.14
CA PRO A 238 25.39 -53.89 -6.63
C PRO A 238 25.07 -52.59 -7.41
N ALA A 239 24.47 -52.71 -8.61
CA ALA A 239 23.98 -51.60 -9.37
C ALA A 239 22.66 -51.02 -8.82
N ASN A 240 21.93 -51.79 -8.02
CA ASN A 240 20.71 -51.33 -7.37
C ASN A 240 21.06 -50.34 -6.25
N PRO A 241 20.57 -49.07 -6.30
CA PRO A 241 20.91 -48.05 -5.30
C PRO A 241 20.23 -48.31 -3.96
N ALA A 242 20.82 -47.84 -2.87
CA ALA A 242 20.22 -47.92 -1.53
C ALA A 242 19.19 -46.81 -1.28
N THR A 243 19.29 -45.70 -2.00
CA THR A 243 18.41 -44.50 -1.90
C THR A 243 18.09 -43.97 -3.27
N TYR A 244 17.09 -43.15 -3.34
CA TYR A 244 16.72 -42.34 -4.50
C TYR A 244 16.08 -41.04 -4.05
N ASN A 245 15.97 -40.05 -4.92
CA ASN A 245 15.24 -38.83 -4.69
C ASN A 245 14.37 -38.45 -5.90
N ILE A 246 13.55 -37.40 -5.76
CA ILE A 246 12.56 -36.98 -6.77
C ILE A 246 13.22 -36.52 -8.10
N GLU A 247 14.50 -36.11 -8.06
CA GLU A 247 15.23 -35.58 -9.23
C GLU A 247 15.93 -36.69 -10.02
N ASP A 248 16.02 -37.88 -9.43
CA ASP A 248 16.64 -39.01 -10.11
C ASP A 248 15.84 -39.38 -11.35
N THR A 249 16.52 -39.66 -12.43
CA THR A 249 15.92 -40.29 -13.60
C THR A 249 15.31 -41.62 -13.18
N PRO A 250 14.36 -42.20 -13.95
CA PRO A 250 13.80 -43.48 -13.55
C PRO A 250 14.89 -44.48 -13.12
N VAL A 251 14.81 -44.97 -11.87
CA VAL A 251 15.82 -45.86 -11.30
C VAL A 251 15.52 -47.27 -11.79
N ALA A 252 16.26 -47.71 -12.78
CA ALA A 252 16.18 -49.06 -13.29
C ALA A 252 16.64 -50.07 -12.23
N LEU A 253 15.91 -51.16 -12.10
CA LEU A 253 16.18 -52.24 -11.13
C LEU A 253 16.90 -53.41 -11.81
N ALA A 254 18.13 -53.63 -11.46
CA ALA A 254 18.89 -54.78 -11.92
C ALA A 254 18.40 -56.08 -11.23
N ASP A 255 18.53 -57.20 -11.92
CA ASP A 255 18.07 -58.51 -11.46
C ASP A 255 18.84 -58.97 -10.24
N ALA A 256 18.15 -59.47 -9.23
CA ALA A 256 18.77 -60.19 -8.12
C ALA A 256 19.11 -61.65 -8.53
N THR A 257 20.10 -62.25 -7.84
CA THR A 257 20.53 -63.62 -8.12
C THR A 257 20.27 -64.53 -6.93
N LYS A 258 19.97 -65.79 -7.22
CA LYS A 258 19.81 -66.85 -6.19
C LYS A 258 20.22 -68.21 -6.81
N ASP A 259 21.20 -68.88 -6.18
CA ASP A 259 21.71 -70.15 -6.68
C ASP A 259 20.62 -71.19 -6.84
N GLY A 260 20.54 -71.80 -8.04
CA GLY A 260 19.49 -72.82 -8.36
C GLY A 260 18.13 -72.26 -8.71
N PHE A 261 18.00 -70.93 -8.82
CA PHE A 261 16.74 -70.25 -9.13
C PHE A 261 16.85 -69.26 -10.32
N THR A 262 15.74 -69.05 -11.03
CA THR A 262 15.58 -68.02 -12.02
C THR A 262 14.87 -66.83 -11.40
N PHE A 263 15.39 -65.60 -11.58
CA PHE A 263 14.73 -64.37 -11.15
C PHE A 263 13.53 -64.06 -12.05
N LEU A 264 12.37 -63.78 -11.45
CA LEU A 264 11.11 -63.46 -12.16
C LEU A 264 10.78 -61.97 -12.16
N GLY A 265 11.47 -61.17 -11.34
CA GLY A 265 11.28 -59.75 -11.26
C GLY A 265 11.15 -59.20 -9.85
N TRP A 266 11.16 -57.85 -9.76
CA TRP A 266 10.86 -57.14 -8.54
C TRP A 266 9.37 -56.85 -8.44
N PHE A 267 8.82 -56.86 -7.21
CA PHE A 267 7.42 -56.58 -6.91
C PHE A 267 7.32 -55.58 -5.76
N SER A 268 6.27 -54.75 -5.77
CA SER A 268 6.00 -53.75 -4.70
C SER A 268 5.29 -54.32 -3.48
N ASP A 269 4.88 -55.59 -3.53
CA ASP A 269 4.13 -56.26 -2.47
C ASP A 269 4.68 -57.70 -2.23
N ALA A 270 4.51 -58.19 -1.00
CA ALA A 270 4.99 -59.48 -0.57
C ALA A 270 4.24 -60.71 -1.19
N GLU A 271 3.06 -60.45 -1.75
CA GLU A 271 2.22 -61.42 -2.45
C GLU A 271 2.62 -61.56 -3.94
N TRP A 272 3.58 -60.73 -4.39
CA TRP A 272 4.06 -60.69 -5.78
C TRP A 272 2.95 -60.43 -6.79
N THR A 273 2.01 -59.50 -6.50
CA THR A 273 0.89 -59.19 -7.37
C THR A 273 1.21 -58.04 -8.35
N THR A 274 2.04 -57.07 -7.92
CA THR A 274 2.38 -55.87 -8.72
C THR A 274 3.87 -55.86 -9.03
N GLN A 275 4.21 -56.23 -10.28
CA GLN A 275 5.59 -56.19 -10.76
C GLN A 275 6.08 -54.74 -11.01
N VAL A 276 7.33 -54.47 -10.64
CA VAL A 276 8.01 -53.17 -10.78
C VAL A 276 9.32 -53.41 -11.54
N THR A 277 9.58 -52.59 -12.56
CA THR A 277 10.81 -52.64 -13.36
C THR A 277 11.73 -51.43 -13.10
N GLU A 278 11.17 -50.40 -12.55
CA GLU A 278 11.87 -49.16 -12.23
C GLU A 278 11.16 -48.39 -11.11
N ILE A 279 11.84 -47.51 -10.42
CA ILE A 279 11.21 -46.45 -9.62
C ILE A 279 11.06 -45.25 -10.56
N ALA A 280 9.82 -44.84 -10.80
CA ALA A 280 9.52 -43.79 -11.79
C ALA A 280 10.07 -42.44 -11.37
N LEU A 281 10.45 -41.59 -12.35
CA LEU A 281 10.81 -40.21 -12.11
C LEU A 281 9.68 -39.50 -11.36
N GLY A 282 10.04 -38.68 -10.36
CA GLY A 282 9.09 -37.94 -9.54
C GLY A 282 8.47 -38.75 -8.39
N SER A 283 8.88 -40.01 -8.21
CA SER A 283 8.45 -40.82 -7.04
C SER A 283 8.96 -40.21 -5.73
N THR A 284 8.16 -40.36 -4.69
CA THR A 284 8.48 -39.93 -3.31
C THR A 284 8.17 -41.03 -2.30
N GLY A 285 8.84 -41.00 -1.13
CA GLY A 285 8.63 -41.95 -0.06
C GLY A 285 9.55 -43.14 -0.13
N ALA A 286 9.72 -43.85 1.02
CA ALA A 286 10.51 -45.06 1.07
C ALA A 286 9.83 -46.22 0.31
N VAL A 287 10.61 -47.02 -0.43
CA VAL A 287 10.13 -48.13 -1.25
C VAL A 287 10.65 -49.45 -0.70
N THR A 288 9.78 -50.47 -0.66
CA THR A 288 10.16 -51.85 -0.38
C THR A 288 9.92 -52.69 -1.63
N LEU A 289 10.93 -53.38 -2.10
CA LEU A 289 10.91 -54.25 -3.27
C LEU A 289 11.11 -55.71 -2.86
N TYR A 290 10.33 -56.60 -3.43
CA TYR A 290 10.36 -58.02 -3.16
C TYR A 290 10.84 -58.79 -4.39
N ALA A 291 11.97 -59.51 -4.26
CA ALA A 291 12.46 -60.39 -5.31
C ALA A 291 11.60 -61.66 -5.40
N LYS A 292 11.21 -62.02 -6.61
CA LYS A 292 10.54 -63.29 -6.89
C LYS A 292 11.44 -64.21 -7.65
N PHE A 293 11.54 -65.46 -7.20
CA PHE A 293 12.34 -66.50 -7.83
C PHE A 293 11.50 -67.75 -8.11
N THR A 294 11.92 -68.52 -9.10
CA THR A 294 11.41 -69.89 -9.36
C THR A 294 12.57 -70.86 -9.45
N GLU A 295 12.44 -72.07 -8.89
CA GLU A 295 13.46 -73.07 -8.93
C GLU A 295 13.75 -73.52 -10.37
N ILE A 296 15.04 -73.72 -10.72
CA ILE A 296 15.44 -74.21 -12.02
C ILE A 296 15.16 -75.73 -12.00
N ALA A 297 14.29 -76.19 -12.88
CA ALA A 297 13.99 -77.60 -12.97
C ALA A 297 15.28 -78.44 -13.27
N PRO A 298 15.48 -79.59 -12.61
CA PRO A 298 16.68 -80.38 -12.77
C PRO A 298 16.86 -80.95 -14.20
#